data_6e6c5f06b873fa97fa855c7a4c574970
#
_entry.id   6e6c5f06b873fa97fa855c7a4c574970
#
_cell.length_a   1.000
_cell.length_b   1.000
_cell.length_c   1.000
_cell.angle_alpha   90.00
_cell.angle_beta   90.00
_cell.angle_gamma   90.00
#
_symmetry.space_group_name_H-M   'P 1'
#
loop_
_entity.id
_entity.type
_entity.pdbx_description
1 polymer ?
#
loop_
_entity_poly.entity_id
_entity_poly.type
_entity_poly.pdbx_seq_one_letter_code
_entity_poly.pdbx_strand_id
1 'polypeptide(L)'
;MEFSSLEFLFRFLPIFLIIYYLVPVKYKNPVLFFGSLVFYAMGSWKDALLLLFSMSLNYILVLLMDHIRRKSSRNTMLVILLCYNIGLLCIFKYTRLSLPLGISFYTFTMLSYVLDVYKKKTAALRDYLEYGTYILLFPKLISGPIAQFANMAGQLKKHPIRLEKIEHGLTLFIIGLGYKVIIANHLAILWRDIQGIGFESISTPLAWLGAFTYSLQLYFDFEGYSLMAVGI
;
A
#
# COMPACT_ATOMS: atom_id res chain seq x y z
N MET A 1 2.74 12.07 -3.19
CA MET A 1 1.76 12.29 -4.28
C MET A 1 0.50 11.50 -3.92
N GLU A 2 -0.68 12.14 -3.95
CA GLU A 2 -1.95 11.46 -3.70
C GLU A 2 -2.57 10.97 -5.02
N PHE A 3 -3.35 9.88 -4.98
CA PHE A 3 -4.01 9.34 -6.19
C PHE A 3 -5.07 10.27 -6.79
N SER A 4 -5.63 11.16 -5.98
CA SER A 4 -6.59 12.19 -6.42
C SER A 4 -5.92 13.45 -6.94
N SER A 5 -4.58 13.55 -6.89
CA SER A 5 -3.88 14.75 -7.37
C SER A 5 -3.85 14.83 -8.90
N LEU A 6 -3.96 16.04 -9.44
CA LEU A 6 -3.87 16.26 -10.88
C LEU A 6 -2.53 15.79 -11.47
N GLU A 7 -1.44 15.89 -10.68
CA GLU A 7 -0.13 15.41 -11.11
C GLU A 7 -0.10 13.87 -11.26
N PHE A 8 -0.77 13.15 -10.36
CA PHE A 8 -0.90 11.71 -10.48
C PHE A 8 -1.75 11.33 -11.70
N LEU A 9 -2.94 11.93 -11.80
CA LEU A 9 -3.95 11.57 -12.81
C LEU A 9 -3.52 11.88 -14.24
N PHE A 10 -2.86 13.03 -14.46
CA PHE A 10 -2.57 13.53 -15.80
C PHE A 10 -1.09 13.43 -16.19
N ARG A 11 -0.18 13.18 -15.25
CA ARG A 11 1.24 13.02 -15.56
C ARG A 11 1.73 11.61 -15.27
N PHE A 12 1.71 11.19 -14.00
CA PHE A 12 2.30 9.92 -13.61
C PHE A 12 1.54 8.72 -14.21
N LEU A 13 0.24 8.61 -13.95
CA LEU A 13 -0.56 7.43 -14.33
C LEU A 13 -0.59 7.18 -15.85
N PRO A 14 -0.85 8.20 -16.73
CA PRO A 14 -0.84 7.97 -18.17
C PRO A 14 0.53 7.53 -18.69
N ILE A 15 1.61 8.20 -18.27
CA ILE A 15 2.97 7.86 -18.70
C ILE A 15 3.31 6.44 -18.24
N PHE A 16 3.01 6.11 -16.99
CA PHE A 16 3.25 4.78 -16.43
C PHE A 16 2.48 3.70 -17.19
N LEU A 17 1.18 3.90 -17.46
CA LEU A 17 0.35 2.95 -18.20
C LEU A 17 0.86 2.77 -19.65
N ILE A 18 1.22 3.84 -20.34
CA ILE A 18 1.80 3.77 -21.69
C ILE A 18 3.05 2.90 -21.67
N ILE A 19 3.99 3.17 -20.76
CA ILE A 19 5.22 2.37 -20.65
C ILE A 19 4.88 0.91 -20.32
N TYR A 20 3.98 0.66 -19.37
CA TYR A 20 3.60 -0.69 -18.94
C TYR A 20 2.96 -1.52 -20.07
N TYR A 21 2.12 -0.91 -20.90
CA TYR A 21 1.47 -1.61 -22.01
C TYR A 21 2.36 -1.78 -23.23
N LEU A 22 3.34 -0.90 -23.44
CA LEU A 22 4.28 -1.00 -24.58
C LEU A 22 5.39 -2.02 -24.34
N VAL A 23 5.77 -2.31 -23.09
CA VAL A 23 6.86 -3.27 -22.84
C VAL A 23 6.41 -4.73 -22.95
N PRO A 24 7.29 -5.63 -23.45
CA PRO A 24 7.04 -7.07 -23.44
C PRO A 24 6.80 -7.61 -22.02
N VAL A 25 6.06 -8.72 -21.91
CA VAL A 25 5.68 -9.34 -20.62
C VAL A 25 6.88 -9.56 -19.68
N LYS A 26 8.04 -9.92 -20.25
CA LYS A 26 9.29 -10.13 -19.49
C LYS A 26 9.72 -8.90 -18.66
N TYR A 27 9.43 -7.70 -19.13
CA TYR A 27 9.86 -6.45 -18.50
C TYR A 27 8.76 -5.77 -17.68
N LYS A 28 7.56 -6.35 -17.60
CA LYS A 28 6.44 -5.77 -16.83
C LYS A 28 6.72 -5.67 -15.33
N ASN A 29 7.29 -6.72 -14.71
CA ASN A 29 7.68 -6.66 -13.30
C ASN A 29 8.75 -5.60 -13.01
N PRO A 30 9.87 -5.50 -13.75
CA PRO A 30 10.78 -4.37 -13.64
C PRO A 30 10.09 -3.00 -13.75
N VAL A 31 9.20 -2.81 -14.74
CA VAL A 31 8.47 -1.55 -14.91
C VAL A 31 7.58 -1.25 -13.70
N LEU A 32 6.85 -2.25 -13.19
CA LEU A 32 6.05 -2.10 -11.97
C LEU A 32 6.92 -1.77 -10.76
N PHE A 33 8.06 -2.43 -10.60
CA PHE A 33 8.98 -2.20 -9.50
C PHE A 33 9.56 -0.77 -9.52
N PHE A 34 10.18 -0.39 -10.63
CA PHE A 34 10.82 0.92 -10.75
C PHE A 34 9.81 2.06 -10.79
N GLY A 35 8.67 1.88 -11.46
CA GLY A 35 7.59 2.86 -11.48
C GLY A 35 7.00 3.10 -10.09
N SER A 36 6.78 2.03 -9.33
CA SER A 36 6.32 2.13 -7.93
C SER A 36 7.37 2.80 -7.03
N LEU A 37 8.65 2.49 -7.23
CA LEU A 37 9.73 3.12 -6.49
C LEU A 37 9.82 4.63 -6.79
N VAL A 38 9.72 5.02 -8.06
CA VAL A 38 9.70 6.43 -8.47
C VAL A 38 8.50 7.14 -7.85
N PHE A 39 7.30 6.54 -7.93
CA PHE A 39 6.09 7.10 -7.32
C PHE A 39 6.28 7.37 -5.82
N TYR A 40 6.86 6.42 -5.11
CA TYR A 40 7.07 6.55 -3.67
C TYR A 40 8.19 7.56 -3.33
N ALA A 41 9.28 7.56 -4.09
CA ALA A 41 10.40 8.48 -3.93
C ALA A 41 10.04 9.94 -4.22
N MET A 42 9.06 10.18 -5.11
CA MET A 42 8.49 11.54 -5.34
C MET A 42 7.81 12.11 -4.09
N GLY A 43 7.35 11.27 -3.15
CA GLY A 43 6.86 11.71 -1.85
C GLY A 43 7.99 12.05 -0.88
N SER A 44 8.93 11.12 -0.71
CA SER A 44 10.10 11.25 0.17
C SER A 44 11.17 10.23 -0.25
N TRP A 45 12.31 10.72 -0.71
CA TRP A 45 13.43 9.85 -1.08
C TRP A 45 14.04 9.10 0.11
N LYS A 46 13.98 9.71 1.30
CA LYS A 46 14.47 9.10 2.55
C LYS A 46 13.60 7.90 2.94
N ASP A 47 12.29 8.03 2.81
CA ASP A 47 11.35 6.97 3.10
C ASP A 47 11.48 5.83 2.07
N ALA A 48 11.79 6.16 0.81
CA ALA A 48 12.07 5.17 -0.22
C ALA A 48 13.32 4.34 0.08
N LEU A 49 14.38 4.96 0.58
CA LEU A 49 15.58 4.24 1.03
C LEU A 49 15.30 3.34 2.23
N LEU A 50 14.53 3.82 3.21
CA LEU A 50 14.11 3.02 4.37
C LEU A 50 13.29 1.79 3.93
N LEU A 51 12.34 1.99 3.02
CA LEU A 51 11.51 0.92 2.48
C LEU A 51 12.37 -0.12 1.74
N LEU A 52 13.28 0.31 0.85
CA LEU A 52 14.19 -0.57 0.15
C LEU A 52 15.09 -1.36 1.11
N PHE A 53 15.63 -0.71 2.13
CA PHE A 53 16.43 -1.37 3.16
C PHE A 53 15.61 -2.43 3.91
N SER A 54 14.43 -2.04 4.41
CA SER A 54 13.55 -2.95 5.16
C SER A 54 13.09 -4.13 4.31
N MET A 55 12.73 -3.86 3.04
CA MET A 55 12.33 -4.89 2.08
C MET A 55 13.47 -5.87 1.78
N SER A 56 14.70 -5.36 1.55
CA SER A 56 15.88 -6.20 1.27
C SER A 56 16.24 -7.07 2.47
N LEU A 57 16.18 -6.51 3.68
CA LEU A 57 16.44 -7.28 4.91
C LEU A 57 15.39 -8.39 5.10
N ASN A 58 14.10 -8.06 4.95
CA ASN A 58 13.04 -9.08 5.01
C ASN A 58 13.24 -10.17 3.96
N TYR A 59 13.58 -9.81 2.72
CA TYR A 59 13.85 -10.77 1.65
C TYR A 59 14.94 -11.76 2.02
N ILE A 60 16.11 -11.28 2.48
CA ILE A 60 17.24 -12.12 2.88
C ILE A 60 16.83 -13.04 4.04
N LEU A 61 16.21 -12.49 5.08
CA LEU A 61 15.80 -13.26 6.25
C LEU A 61 14.75 -14.33 5.93
N VAL A 62 13.82 -14.04 5.02
CA VAL A 62 12.81 -15.01 4.56
C VAL A 62 13.46 -16.12 3.74
N LEU A 63 14.42 -15.82 2.86
CA LEU A 63 15.18 -16.84 2.13
C LEU A 63 15.94 -17.75 3.10
N LEU A 64 16.60 -17.18 4.10
CA LEU A 64 17.29 -17.96 5.14
C LEU A 64 16.31 -18.84 5.91
N MET A 65 15.15 -18.30 6.31
CA MET A 65 14.10 -19.06 7.00
C MET A 65 13.59 -20.24 6.17
N ASP A 66 13.45 -20.07 4.86
CA ASP A 66 12.94 -21.13 3.97
C ASP A 66 13.93 -22.30 3.83
N HIS A 67 15.24 -22.04 3.90
CA HIS A 67 16.29 -23.07 3.89
C HIS A 67 16.40 -23.85 5.20
N ILE A 68 15.88 -23.33 6.32
CA ILE A 68 15.98 -23.96 7.63
C ILE A 68 15.01 -25.15 7.72
N ARG A 69 15.54 -26.37 7.88
CA ARG A 69 14.74 -27.60 8.06
C ARG A 69 14.27 -27.82 9.50
N ARG A 70 15.08 -27.39 10.48
CA ARG A 70 14.78 -27.58 11.91
C ARG A 70 13.68 -26.63 12.37
N LYS A 71 12.56 -27.17 12.85
CA LYS A 71 11.37 -26.40 13.28
C LYS A 71 11.71 -25.34 14.34
N SER A 72 12.55 -25.68 15.33
CA SER A 72 12.95 -24.73 16.39
C SER A 72 13.66 -23.52 15.81
N SER A 73 14.67 -23.68 14.96
CA SER A 73 15.42 -22.59 14.35
C SER A 73 14.55 -21.76 13.39
N ARG A 74 13.60 -22.41 12.72
CA ARG A 74 12.62 -21.71 11.87
C ARG A 74 11.67 -20.85 12.68
N ASN A 75 11.24 -21.30 13.86
CA ASN A 75 10.43 -20.51 14.79
C ASN A 75 11.22 -19.30 15.31
N THR A 76 12.49 -19.50 15.68
CA THR A 76 13.37 -18.38 16.10
C THR A 76 13.50 -17.34 15.00
N MET A 77 13.69 -17.74 13.74
CA MET A 77 13.77 -16.81 12.61
C MET A 77 12.46 -16.05 12.39
N LEU A 78 11.30 -16.72 12.55
CA LEU A 78 10.00 -16.06 12.51
C LEU A 78 9.89 -14.98 13.60
N VAL A 79 10.28 -15.30 14.84
CA VAL A 79 10.23 -14.34 15.96
C VAL A 79 11.14 -13.13 15.65
N ILE A 80 12.34 -13.36 15.12
CA ILE A 80 13.25 -12.26 14.72
C ILE A 80 12.59 -11.37 13.68
N LEU A 81 11.99 -11.95 12.62
CA LEU A 81 11.28 -11.20 11.58
C LEU A 81 10.10 -10.41 12.13
N LEU A 82 9.30 -11.00 13.03
CA LEU A 82 8.19 -10.32 13.68
C LEU A 82 8.68 -9.17 14.56
N CYS A 83 9.67 -9.41 15.41
CA CYS A 83 10.25 -8.38 16.28
C CYS A 83 10.85 -7.22 15.47
N TYR A 84 11.55 -7.51 14.38
CA TYR A 84 12.10 -6.49 13.49
C TYR A 84 10.99 -5.62 12.88
N ASN A 85 10.01 -6.23 12.24
CA ASN A 85 8.95 -5.48 11.53
C ASN A 85 8.06 -4.71 12.49
N ILE A 86 7.63 -5.33 13.59
CA ILE A 86 6.79 -4.67 14.62
C ILE A 86 7.61 -3.61 15.35
N GLY A 87 8.87 -3.89 15.68
CA GLY A 87 9.77 -2.95 16.33
C GLY A 87 10.00 -1.70 15.48
N LEU A 88 10.26 -1.87 14.17
CA LEU A 88 10.39 -0.76 13.22
C LEU A 88 9.12 0.08 13.19
N LEU A 89 7.95 -0.55 13.10
CA LEU A 89 6.67 0.13 13.11
C LEU A 89 6.44 0.91 14.43
N CYS A 90 6.75 0.30 15.57
CA CYS A 90 6.63 0.94 16.88
C CYS A 90 7.56 2.14 17.02
N ILE A 91 8.81 2.02 16.56
CA ILE A 91 9.77 3.12 16.58
C ILE A 91 9.19 4.33 15.85
N PHE A 92 8.77 4.17 14.58
CA PHE A 92 8.26 5.30 13.80
C PHE A 92 6.91 5.82 14.29
N LYS A 93 6.04 4.97 14.84
CA LYS A 93 4.69 5.37 15.28
C LYS A 93 4.66 6.05 16.64
N TYR A 94 5.56 5.67 17.56
CA TYR A 94 5.55 6.13 18.95
C TYR A 94 6.73 7.02 19.34
N THR A 95 7.68 7.29 18.41
CA THR A 95 8.74 8.26 18.63
C THR A 95 8.43 9.56 17.87
N ARG A 96 9.28 10.58 18.08
CA ARG A 96 9.17 11.88 17.39
C ARG A 96 9.74 11.89 15.96
N LEU A 97 10.03 10.71 15.40
CA LEU A 97 10.49 10.60 14.01
C LEU A 97 9.34 10.86 13.04
N SER A 98 9.64 11.44 11.89
CA SER A 98 8.65 11.60 10.82
C SER A 98 8.13 10.22 10.39
N LEU A 99 6.81 10.03 10.41
CA LEU A 99 6.18 8.77 10.06
C LEU A 99 6.26 8.57 8.53
N PRO A 100 6.99 7.55 8.03
CA PRO A 100 7.04 7.28 6.60
C PRO A 100 5.65 6.92 6.05
N LEU A 101 5.33 7.46 4.88
CA LEU A 101 4.04 7.23 4.26
C LEU A 101 3.83 5.73 3.98
N GLY A 102 2.69 5.19 4.43
CA GLY A 102 2.34 3.78 4.20
C GLY A 102 3.12 2.76 5.02
N ILE A 103 3.93 3.16 6.03
CA ILE A 103 4.76 2.22 6.83
C ILE A 103 3.95 1.05 7.40
N SER A 104 2.74 1.28 7.87
CA SER A 104 1.87 0.22 8.39
C SER A 104 1.48 -0.77 7.29
N PHE A 105 1.11 -0.28 6.11
CA PHE A 105 0.63 -1.11 5.00
C PHE A 105 1.73 -1.99 4.42
N TYR A 106 2.90 -1.43 4.13
CA TYR A 106 3.99 -2.24 3.60
C TYR A 106 4.58 -3.19 4.64
N THR A 107 4.61 -2.79 5.92
CA THR A 107 5.03 -3.68 7.01
C THR A 107 4.08 -4.87 7.14
N PHE A 108 2.76 -4.64 7.15
CA PHE A 108 1.79 -5.73 7.18
C PHE A 108 1.83 -6.60 5.92
N THR A 109 2.10 -6.02 4.76
CA THR A 109 2.30 -6.79 3.52
C THR A 109 3.52 -7.70 3.63
N MET A 110 4.66 -7.20 4.16
CA MET A 110 5.86 -8.01 4.43
C MET A 110 5.57 -9.11 5.44
N LEU A 111 4.88 -8.79 6.55
CA LEU A 111 4.51 -9.77 7.57
C LEU A 111 3.58 -10.86 7.03
N SER A 112 2.60 -10.48 6.19
CA SER A 112 1.72 -11.44 5.51
C SER A 112 2.53 -12.43 4.67
N TYR A 113 3.50 -11.94 3.90
CA TYR A 113 4.39 -12.79 3.11
C TYR A 113 5.27 -13.72 3.98
N VAL A 114 5.88 -13.17 5.04
CA VAL A 114 6.65 -13.95 6.03
C VAL A 114 5.83 -15.10 6.59
N LEU A 115 4.57 -14.84 6.98
CA LEU A 115 3.67 -15.84 7.52
C LEU A 115 3.26 -16.90 6.48
N ASP A 116 3.02 -16.50 5.23
CA ASP A 116 2.68 -17.43 4.15
C ASP A 116 3.85 -18.39 3.84
N VAL A 117 5.09 -17.88 3.80
CA VAL A 117 6.29 -18.73 3.64
C VAL A 117 6.50 -19.60 4.88
N TYR A 118 6.36 -19.05 6.09
CA TYR A 118 6.49 -19.83 7.32
C TYR A 118 5.47 -20.97 7.39
N LYS A 119 4.21 -20.72 7.04
CA LYS A 119 3.14 -21.74 6.99
C LYS A 119 3.25 -22.68 5.79
N LYS A 120 4.27 -22.53 4.95
CA LYS A 120 4.47 -23.31 3.71
C LYS A 120 3.30 -23.22 2.73
N LYS A 121 2.52 -22.14 2.76
CA LYS A 121 1.50 -21.87 1.75
C LYS A 121 2.12 -21.51 0.40
N THR A 122 3.28 -20.84 0.44
CA THR A 122 4.08 -20.49 -0.73
C THR A 122 5.56 -20.78 -0.43
N ALA A 123 6.34 -21.11 -1.48
CA ALA A 123 7.79 -21.11 -1.38
C ALA A 123 8.31 -19.66 -1.36
N ALA A 124 9.47 -19.44 -0.73
CA ALA A 124 10.12 -18.14 -0.79
C ALA A 124 10.49 -17.79 -2.23
N LEU A 125 10.16 -16.57 -2.64
CA LEU A 125 10.53 -16.04 -3.96
C LEU A 125 12.04 -15.93 -4.06
N ARG A 126 12.60 -16.45 -5.14
CA ARG A 126 14.04 -16.35 -5.41
C ARG A 126 14.39 -15.13 -6.25
N ASP A 127 13.40 -14.55 -6.94
CA ASP A 127 13.57 -13.34 -7.71
C ASP A 127 13.22 -12.12 -6.85
N TYR A 128 14.22 -11.29 -6.60
CA TYR A 128 14.09 -10.06 -5.82
C TYR A 128 13.15 -9.04 -6.47
N LEU A 129 13.14 -8.98 -7.80
CA LEU A 129 12.23 -8.08 -8.52
C LEU A 129 10.77 -8.51 -8.39
N GLU A 130 10.49 -9.81 -8.48
CA GLU A 130 9.13 -10.33 -8.27
C GLU A 130 8.65 -10.06 -6.83
N TYR A 131 9.51 -10.32 -5.84
CA TYR A 131 9.23 -10.00 -4.44
C TYR A 131 9.01 -8.51 -4.22
N GLY A 132 9.95 -7.70 -4.73
CA GLY A 132 9.88 -6.25 -4.59
C GLY A 132 8.67 -5.64 -5.30
N THR A 133 8.31 -6.13 -6.47
CA THR A 133 7.08 -5.72 -7.16
C THR A 133 5.86 -6.02 -6.28
N TYR A 134 5.78 -7.19 -5.67
CA TYR A 134 4.69 -7.52 -4.76
C TYR A 134 4.61 -6.55 -3.57
N ILE A 135 5.73 -6.16 -2.96
CA ILE A 135 5.72 -5.23 -1.81
C ILE A 135 5.47 -3.78 -2.24
N LEU A 136 6.21 -3.32 -3.28
CA LEU A 136 6.25 -1.92 -3.71
C LEU A 136 5.06 -1.48 -4.55
N LEU A 137 4.24 -2.40 -5.05
CA LEU A 137 3.16 -2.07 -6.00
C LEU A 137 2.39 -0.82 -5.56
N PHE A 138 2.59 0.30 -6.30
CA PHE A 138 2.16 1.63 -5.87
C PHE A 138 0.66 1.76 -5.55
N PRO A 139 -0.26 1.05 -6.25
CA PRO A 139 -1.67 1.15 -5.91
C PRO A 139 -2.00 0.69 -4.50
N LYS A 140 -1.27 -0.29 -3.96
CA LYS A 140 -1.53 -0.81 -2.61
C LYS A 140 -0.59 -0.28 -1.52
N LEU A 141 0.53 0.36 -1.92
CA LEU A 141 1.64 0.67 -1.02
C LEU A 141 1.26 1.63 0.13
N ILE A 142 0.41 2.62 -0.14
CA ILE A 142 0.09 3.70 0.81
C ILE A 142 -1.06 3.31 1.73
N SER A 143 -2.21 2.92 1.17
CA SER A 143 -3.42 2.54 1.91
C SER A 143 -4.33 1.57 1.13
N GLY A 144 -3.76 0.84 0.17
CA GLY A 144 -4.52 -0.14 -0.60
C GLY A 144 -4.81 -1.43 0.17
N PRO A 145 -5.68 -2.29 -0.38
CA PRO A 145 -6.02 -3.55 0.26
C PRO A 145 -4.79 -4.45 0.42
N ILE A 146 -4.62 -5.05 1.60
CA ILE A 146 -3.55 -6.01 1.87
C ILE A 146 -3.88 -7.32 1.17
N ALA A 147 -3.35 -7.49 -0.04
CA ALA A 147 -3.54 -8.72 -0.81
C ALA A 147 -2.50 -9.77 -0.41
N GLN A 148 -2.93 -10.98 -0.12
CA GLN A 148 -2.04 -12.11 0.15
C GLN A 148 -1.24 -12.45 -1.12
N PHE A 149 0.04 -12.81 -0.95
CA PHE A 149 0.92 -13.15 -2.07
C PHE A 149 0.37 -14.31 -2.91
N ALA A 150 -0.19 -15.32 -2.26
CA ALA A 150 -0.76 -16.49 -2.94
C ALA A 150 -1.83 -16.11 -3.99
N ASN A 151 -2.61 -15.06 -3.74
CA ASN A 151 -3.67 -14.58 -4.65
C ASN A 151 -3.11 -13.73 -5.80
N MET A 152 -1.97 -13.08 -5.60
CA MET A 152 -1.34 -12.20 -6.60
C MET A 152 -0.29 -12.91 -7.48
N ALA A 153 0.31 -14.00 -7.00
CA ALA A 153 1.42 -14.69 -7.66
C ALA A 153 1.12 -15.05 -9.14
N GLY A 154 -0.11 -15.51 -9.42
CA GLY A 154 -0.52 -15.84 -10.78
C GLY A 154 -0.63 -14.62 -11.71
N GLN A 155 -1.01 -13.48 -11.18
CA GLN A 155 -1.16 -12.23 -11.95
C GLN A 155 0.22 -11.61 -12.22
N LEU A 156 1.12 -11.61 -11.25
CA LEU A 156 2.49 -11.11 -11.39
C LEU A 156 3.32 -11.92 -12.41
N LYS A 157 2.99 -13.19 -12.63
CA LYS A 157 3.66 -14.02 -13.63
C LYS A 157 3.08 -13.89 -15.03
N LYS A 158 1.77 -13.76 -15.17
CA LYS A 158 1.09 -13.87 -16.47
C LYS A 158 0.71 -12.52 -17.08
N HIS A 159 0.52 -11.49 -16.26
CA HIS A 159 0.06 -10.14 -16.67
C HIS A 159 -1.07 -10.19 -17.73
N PRO A 160 -2.18 -10.89 -17.47
CA PRO A 160 -3.23 -11.07 -18.47
C PRO A 160 -3.93 -9.74 -18.73
N ILE A 161 -3.95 -9.31 -19.99
CA ILE A 161 -4.65 -8.10 -20.43
C ILE A 161 -5.99 -8.56 -20.98
N ARG A 162 -7.10 -8.06 -20.42
CA ARG A 162 -8.47 -8.29 -20.90
C ARG A 162 -9.23 -6.97 -20.92
N LEU A 163 -9.86 -6.63 -22.03
CA LEU A 163 -10.62 -5.39 -22.19
C LEU A 163 -11.71 -5.23 -21.13
N GLU A 164 -12.45 -6.30 -20.83
CA GLU A 164 -13.46 -6.31 -19.77
C GLU A 164 -12.91 -5.92 -18.39
N LYS A 165 -11.66 -6.34 -18.08
CA LYS A 165 -11.01 -5.96 -16.82
C LYS A 165 -10.58 -4.51 -16.81
N ILE A 166 -10.16 -3.97 -17.95
CA ILE A 166 -9.78 -2.56 -18.07
C ILE A 166 -11.02 -1.67 -17.89
N GLU A 167 -12.14 -2.02 -18.52
CA GLU A 167 -13.40 -1.28 -18.38
C GLU A 167 -13.91 -1.31 -16.93
N HIS A 168 -13.93 -2.50 -16.32
CA HIS A 168 -14.31 -2.65 -14.92
C HIS A 168 -13.36 -1.89 -13.98
N GLY A 169 -12.05 -1.96 -14.22
CA GLY A 169 -11.04 -1.24 -13.45
C GLY A 169 -11.21 0.27 -13.56
N LEU A 170 -11.45 0.80 -14.77
CA LEU A 170 -11.71 2.21 -14.98
C LEU A 170 -12.98 2.67 -14.24
N THR A 171 -14.03 1.86 -14.28
CA THR A 171 -15.27 2.13 -13.54
C THR A 171 -15.01 2.23 -12.03
N LEU A 172 -14.29 1.26 -11.45
CA LEU A 172 -13.92 1.30 -10.04
C LEU A 172 -13.06 2.52 -9.69
N PHE A 173 -12.11 2.86 -10.57
CA PHE A 173 -11.25 4.01 -10.40
C PHE A 173 -12.06 5.32 -10.36
N ILE A 174 -13.00 5.50 -11.28
CA ILE A 174 -13.87 6.70 -11.36
C ILE A 174 -14.77 6.79 -10.12
N ILE A 175 -15.37 5.68 -9.69
CA ILE A 175 -16.20 5.64 -8.48
C ILE A 175 -15.35 6.00 -7.25
N GLY A 176 -14.17 5.41 -7.11
CA GLY A 176 -13.24 5.70 -6.02
C GLY A 176 -12.80 7.17 -5.99
N LEU A 177 -12.51 7.74 -7.15
CA LEU A 177 -12.18 9.16 -7.28
C LEU A 177 -13.37 10.05 -6.86
N GLY A 178 -14.59 9.69 -7.24
CA GLY A 178 -15.82 10.35 -6.80
C GLY A 178 -15.98 10.31 -5.27
N TYR A 179 -15.75 9.17 -4.63
CA TYR A 179 -15.80 9.03 -3.17
C TYR A 179 -14.79 9.96 -2.48
N LYS A 180 -13.56 10.01 -2.99
CA LYS A 180 -12.50 10.87 -2.44
C LYS A 180 -12.79 12.34 -2.66
N VAL A 181 -13.08 12.76 -3.90
CA VAL A 181 -13.15 14.17 -4.27
C VAL A 181 -14.49 14.78 -3.90
N ILE A 182 -15.60 14.07 -4.16
CA ILE A 182 -16.95 14.62 -3.96
C ILE A 182 -17.40 14.41 -2.51
N ILE A 183 -17.17 13.25 -1.91
CA ILE A 183 -17.73 12.96 -0.58
C ILE A 183 -16.70 13.28 0.51
N ALA A 184 -15.55 12.59 0.52
CA ALA A 184 -14.59 12.71 1.61
C ALA A 184 -14.05 14.13 1.78
N ASN A 185 -13.71 14.82 0.69
CA ASN A 185 -13.19 16.20 0.77
C ASN A 185 -14.22 17.20 1.29
N HIS A 186 -15.52 17.06 0.93
CA HIS A 186 -16.56 17.92 1.46
C HIS A 186 -16.84 17.65 2.95
N LEU A 187 -16.85 16.37 3.35
CA LEU A 187 -16.93 16.01 4.76
C LEU A 187 -15.73 16.54 5.56
N ALA A 188 -14.54 16.55 4.96
CA ALA A 188 -13.34 17.11 5.60
C ALA A 188 -13.43 18.62 5.83
N ILE A 189 -14.11 19.35 4.94
CA ILE A 189 -14.37 20.80 5.13
C ILE A 189 -15.31 20.98 6.33
N LEU A 190 -16.46 20.28 6.33
CA LEU A 190 -17.43 20.35 7.42
C LEU A 190 -16.81 19.99 8.77
N TRP A 191 -15.99 18.94 8.82
CA TRP A 191 -15.26 18.55 10.03
C TRP A 191 -14.33 19.65 10.54
N ARG A 192 -13.57 20.29 9.65
CA ARG A 192 -12.68 21.40 10.01
C ARG A 192 -13.45 22.62 10.52
N ASP A 193 -14.60 22.92 9.94
CA ASP A 193 -15.44 24.03 10.38
C ASP A 193 -15.95 23.78 11.81
N ILE A 194 -16.41 22.56 12.10
CA ILE A 194 -16.82 22.16 13.45
C ILE A 194 -15.67 22.24 14.44
N GLN A 195 -14.46 21.75 14.07
CA GLN A 195 -13.27 21.86 14.90
C GLN A 195 -12.88 23.32 15.17
N GLY A 196 -13.09 24.22 14.21
CA GLY A 196 -12.77 25.64 14.31
C GLY A 196 -13.60 26.38 15.38
N ILE A 197 -14.79 25.86 15.74
CA ILE A 197 -15.63 26.40 16.81
C ILE A 197 -15.00 26.17 18.20
N GLY A 198 -14.18 25.13 18.33
CA GLY A 198 -13.55 24.71 19.58
C GLY A 198 -14.45 23.80 20.42
N PHE A 199 -13.84 22.75 20.98
CA PHE A 199 -14.58 21.67 21.68
C PHE A 199 -15.27 22.13 22.97
N GLU A 200 -14.86 23.26 23.56
CA GLU A 200 -15.47 23.81 24.76
C GLU A 200 -16.78 24.60 24.46
N SER A 201 -16.97 25.01 23.20
CA SER A 201 -18.07 25.90 22.79
C SER A 201 -19.13 25.20 21.95
N ILE A 202 -18.95 23.93 21.60
CA ILE A 202 -19.89 23.19 20.76
C ILE A 202 -21.06 22.62 21.56
N SER A 203 -22.27 22.65 20.99
CA SER A 203 -23.43 21.97 21.57
C SER A 203 -23.33 20.44 21.37
N THR A 204 -24.01 19.67 22.24
CA THR A 204 -24.03 18.19 22.14
C THR A 204 -24.47 17.69 20.75
N PRO A 205 -25.53 18.23 20.11
CA PRO A 205 -25.89 17.80 18.74
C PRO A 205 -24.77 18.07 17.71
N LEU A 206 -24.08 19.22 17.83
CA LEU A 206 -22.99 19.56 16.91
C LEU A 206 -21.78 18.65 17.13
N ALA A 207 -21.50 18.25 18.36
CA ALA A 207 -20.45 17.27 18.67
C ALA A 207 -20.73 15.91 18.01
N TRP A 208 -21.98 15.43 18.08
CA TRP A 208 -22.39 14.20 17.41
C TRP A 208 -22.30 14.33 15.87
N LEU A 209 -22.75 15.46 15.30
CA LEU A 209 -22.59 15.73 13.88
C LEU A 209 -21.12 15.68 13.47
N GLY A 210 -20.23 16.28 14.27
CA GLY A 210 -18.78 16.21 14.03
C GLY A 210 -18.24 14.81 14.04
N ALA A 211 -18.62 13.97 15.02
CA ALA A 211 -18.19 12.59 15.12
C ALA A 211 -18.67 11.75 13.90
N PHE A 212 -19.91 11.90 13.48
CA PHE A 212 -20.42 11.24 12.26
C PHE A 212 -19.71 11.72 11.01
N THR A 213 -19.53 13.04 10.85
CA THR A 213 -18.83 13.64 9.71
C THR A 213 -17.41 13.11 9.59
N TYR A 214 -16.67 13.07 10.70
CA TYR A 214 -15.32 12.54 10.71
C TYR A 214 -15.26 11.03 10.39
N SER A 215 -16.18 10.25 10.94
CA SER A 215 -16.26 8.82 10.68
C SER A 215 -16.56 8.52 9.21
N LEU A 216 -17.52 9.24 8.62
CA LEU A 216 -17.86 9.11 7.20
C LEU A 216 -16.74 9.62 6.29
N GLN A 217 -16.07 10.72 6.66
CA GLN A 217 -14.90 11.21 5.95
C GLN A 217 -13.81 10.13 5.86
N LEU A 218 -13.44 9.52 6.99
CA LEU A 218 -12.42 8.46 7.03
C LEU A 218 -12.84 7.24 6.18
N TYR A 219 -14.11 6.86 6.28
CA TYR A 219 -14.64 5.74 5.52
C TYR A 219 -14.54 5.98 4.01
N PHE A 220 -15.06 7.10 3.52
CA PHE A 220 -15.05 7.41 2.09
C PHE A 220 -13.65 7.76 1.55
N ASP A 221 -12.77 8.28 2.39
CA ASP A 221 -11.38 8.51 2.04
C ASP A 221 -10.62 7.19 1.81
N PHE A 222 -10.80 6.25 2.73
CA PHE A 222 -10.16 4.93 2.65
C PHE A 222 -10.78 4.07 1.54
N GLU A 223 -12.10 4.01 1.45
CA GLU A 223 -12.82 3.26 0.42
C GLU A 223 -12.55 3.81 -0.98
N GLY A 224 -12.55 5.14 -1.13
CA GLY A 224 -12.20 5.80 -2.39
C GLY A 224 -10.79 5.45 -2.85
N TYR A 225 -9.81 5.48 -1.93
CA TYR A 225 -8.45 5.05 -2.25
C TYR A 225 -8.40 3.56 -2.63
N SER A 226 -9.08 2.70 -1.87
CA SER A 226 -9.11 1.25 -2.11
C SER A 226 -9.69 0.91 -3.48
N LEU A 227 -10.80 1.55 -3.87
CA LEU A 227 -11.42 1.38 -5.18
C LEU A 227 -10.50 1.86 -6.31
N MET A 228 -9.86 3.03 -6.16
CA MET A 228 -8.87 3.50 -7.14
C MET A 228 -7.70 2.52 -7.26
N ALA A 229 -7.21 1.98 -6.15
CA ALA A 229 -6.10 1.03 -6.12
C ALA A 229 -6.44 -0.32 -6.79
N VAL A 230 -7.69 -0.78 -6.67
CA VAL A 230 -8.18 -2.00 -7.33
C VAL A 230 -8.45 -1.73 -8.81
N GLY A 231 -8.82 -0.50 -9.16
CA GLY A 231 -9.15 -0.09 -10.52
C GLY A 231 -7.92 0.05 -11.46
N ILE A 232 -6.72 0.27 -10.89
CA ILE A 232 -5.45 0.34 -11.63
C ILE A 232 -4.88 -1.05 -11.84
#